data_24e85c1e2a9dd7c359c3b1d19015a687
#
_entry.id   24e85c1e2a9dd7c359c3b1d19015a687
#
_cell.length_a   1.000
_cell.length_b   1.000
_cell.length_c   1.000
_cell.angle_alpha   90.00
_cell.angle_beta   90.00
_cell.angle_gamma   90.00
#
_symmetry.space_group_name_H-M   'P 1'
#
loop_
_entity.id
_entity.type
_entity.pdbx_description
1 polymer ?
#
loop_
_entity_poly.entity_id
_entity_poly.type
_entity_poly.pdbx_seq_one_letter_code
_entity_poly.pdbx_strand_id
1 'polypeptide(L)'
;TPKTPLHFVPEEYGLSSAHLKRIDSIALDGIRQGAYPGCQVVVLKNGHIMFDKAFGTYTGKGSPRVESTNIYDLASLSKTTGTLLAIMKLYDKGRFNLTDKISDHLPFLQRTDKKDITIQEILYHQSGLPSWIPFYQEAIDKDSYDGRLFSARKDVHHPVQIGTTTWANPKFKFKSEYISPVKTGDYTVQICDSLWLNRSFRKVIEEKIAEAPLKQKRYVYSDVGFILLGMLVEQLAGMPMEAYLQREFYEPMG
;
A
#
# COMPACT_ATOMS: atom_id res chain seq x y z
N THR A 1 -17.63 -13.69 16.76
CA THR A 1 -16.94 -14.85 16.11
C THR A 1 -17.21 -14.79 14.63
N PRO A 2 -16.18 -14.70 13.76
CA PRO A 2 -16.39 -14.74 12.31
C PRO A 2 -17.06 -16.07 11.97
N LYS A 3 -18.22 -15.99 11.33
CA LYS A 3 -18.90 -17.17 10.81
C LYS A 3 -18.03 -17.76 9.71
N THR A 4 -17.71 -19.05 9.80
CA THR A 4 -17.04 -19.78 8.72
C THR A 4 -17.83 -19.56 7.45
N PRO A 5 -17.21 -19.08 6.37
CA PRO A 5 -17.93 -18.85 5.12
C PRO A 5 -18.54 -20.16 4.62
N LEU A 6 -19.85 -20.15 4.33
CA LEU A 6 -20.53 -21.31 3.76
C LEU A 6 -20.02 -21.51 2.33
N HIS A 7 -19.52 -22.70 2.01
CA HIS A 7 -19.23 -23.11 0.63
C HIS A 7 -20.55 -23.49 -0.07
N PHE A 8 -20.76 -22.91 -1.22
CA PHE A 8 -21.94 -23.13 -2.05
C PHE A 8 -21.58 -23.99 -3.27
N VAL A 9 -22.56 -24.68 -3.83
CA VAL A 9 -22.39 -25.49 -5.05
C VAL A 9 -22.29 -24.51 -6.25
N PRO A 10 -21.16 -24.43 -6.94
CA PRO A 10 -20.95 -23.46 -8.02
C PRO A 10 -22.00 -23.55 -9.15
N GLU A 11 -22.48 -24.73 -9.44
CA GLU A 11 -23.49 -25.00 -10.49
C GLU A 11 -24.80 -24.27 -10.21
N GLU A 12 -25.22 -24.14 -8.97
CA GLU A 12 -26.45 -23.43 -8.57
C GLU A 12 -26.35 -21.91 -8.86
N TYR A 13 -25.12 -21.42 -9.02
CA TYR A 13 -24.81 -20.02 -9.32
C TYR A 13 -24.33 -19.80 -10.76
N GLY A 14 -24.54 -20.83 -11.64
CA GLY A 14 -24.15 -20.76 -13.05
C GLY A 14 -22.62 -20.76 -13.27
N LEU A 15 -21.86 -21.32 -12.35
CA LEU A 15 -20.45 -21.63 -12.50
C LEU A 15 -20.22 -23.12 -12.64
N SER A 16 -19.12 -23.51 -13.25
CA SER A 16 -18.76 -24.94 -13.41
C SER A 16 -17.63 -25.28 -12.43
N SER A 17 -17.86 -26.22 -11.53
CA SER A 17 -16.83 -26.78 -10.65
C SER A 17 -15.64 -27.35 -11.43
N ALA A 18 -15.90 -27.97 -12.61
CA ALA A 18 -14.86 -28.46 -13.49
C ALA A 18 -13.98 -27.33 -14.05
N HIS A 19 -14.56 -26.19 -14.40
CA HIS A 19 -13.80 -25.01 -14.83
C HIS A 19 -13.04 -24.37 -13.66
N LEU A 20 -13.63 -24.27 -12.46
CA LEU A 20 -12.94 -23.76 -11.28
C LEU A 20 -11.72 -24.60 -10.90
N LYS A 21 -11.74 -25.93 -11.12
CA LYS A 21 -10.56 -26.79 -10.91
C LYS A 21 -9.35 -26.42 -11.79
N ARG A 22 -9.53 -25.68 -12.88
CA ARG A 22 -8.40 -25.18 -13.68
C ARG A 22 -7.53 -24.20 -12.89
N ILE A 23 -8.10 -23.54 -11.89
CA ILE A 23 -7.34 -22.67 -10.97
C ILE A 23 -6.24 -23.47 -10.27
N ASP A 24 -6.52 -24.71 -9.85
CA ASP A 24 -5.53 -25.61 -9.23
C ASP A 24 -4.31 -25.78 -10.14
N SER A 25 -4.57 -26.07 -11.42
CA SER A 25 -3.48 -26.28 -12.40
C SER A 25 -2.65 -25.02 -12.64
N ILE A 26 -3.31 -23.85 -12.75
CA ILE A 26 -2.65 -22.57 -12.98
C ILE A 26 -1.79 -22.19 -11.75
N ALA A 27 -2.35 -22.30 -10.55
CA ALA A 27 -1.65 -21.96 -9.31
C ALA A 27 -0.42 -22.85 -9.10
N LEU A 28 -0.58 -24.17 -9.30
CA LEU A 28 0.52 -25.12 -9.16
C LEU A 28 1.59 -24.95 -10.25
N ASP A 29 1.18 -24.57 -11.46
CA ASP A 29 2.13 -24.29 -12.55
C ASP A 29 3.00 -23.08 -12.27
N GLY A 30 2.43 -21.97 -11.77
CA GLY A 30 3.19 -20.80 -11.34
C GLY A 30 4.21 -21.14 -10.26
N ILE A 31 3.83 -21.98 -9.28
CA ILE A 31 4.77 -22.45 -8.23
C ILE A 31 5.89 -23.30 -8.84
N ARG A 32 5.56 -24.24 -9.76
CA ARG A 32 6.57 -25.08 -10.42
C ARG A 32 7.56 -24.26 -11.25
N GLN A 33 7.08 -23.21 -11.91
CA GLN A 33 7.92 -22.30 -12.68
C GLN A 33 8.73 -21.31 -11.82
N GLY A 34 8.50 -21.29 -10.49
CA GLY A 34 9.18 -20.38 -9.58
C GLY A 34 8.70 -18.93 -9.67
N ALA A 35 7.52 -18.68 -10.25
CA ALA A 35 6.95 -17.34 -10.34
C ALA A 35 6.56 -16.79 -8.95
N TYR A 36 6.12 -17.66 -8.06
CA TYR A 36 5.83 -17.39 -6.65
C TYR A 36 5.91 -18.68 -5.83
N PRO A 37 6.21 -18.61 -4.52
CA PRO A 37 6.34 -19.80 -3.66
C PRO A 37 4.99 -20.37 -3.22
N GLY A 38 3.97 -19.57 -3.16
CA GLY A 38 2.62 -19.97 -2.77
C GLY A 38 1.61 -18.84 -3.01
N CYS A 39 0.33 -19.18 -2.93
CA CYS A 39 -0.76 -18.22 -3.10
C CYS A 39 -2.06 -18.75 -2.48
N GLN A 40 -3.02 -17.85 -2.29
CA GLN A 40 -4.41 -18.18 -2.01
C GLN A 40 -5.30 -17.61 -3.12
N VAL A 41 -6.30 -18.36 -3.51
CA VAL A 41 -7.30 -17.93 -4.52
C VAL A 41 -8.68 -18.11 -3.93
N VAL A 42 -9.46 -17.02 -3.92
CA VAL A 42 -10.87 -17.00 -3.50
C VAL A 42 -11.71 -16.49 -4.67
N VAL A 43 -12.78 -17.21 -5.00
CA VAL A 43 -13.75 -16.78 -6.00
C VAL A 43 -15.12 -16.64 -5.33
N LEU A 44 -15.66 -15.41 -5.41
CA LEU A 44 -16.99 -15.08 -4.90
C LEU A 44 -17.95 -14.82 -6.07
N LYS A 45 -19.20 -15.23 -5.89
CA LYS A 45 -20.31 -14.84 -6.77
C LYS A 45 -21.53 -14.55 -5.93
N ASN A 46 -22.15 -13.39 -6.13
CA ASN A 46 -23.33 -12.94 -5.39
C ASN A 46 -23.14 -13.00 -3.85
N GLY A 47 -21.94 -12.66 -3.36
CA GLY A 47 -21.60 -12.70 -1.94
C GLY A 47 -21.30 -14.10 -1.37
N HIS A 48 -21.31 -15.14 -2.19
CA HIS A 48 -21.06 -16.52 -1.78
C HIS A 48 -19.71 -17.02 -2.27
N ILE A 49 -19.00 -17.80 -1.43
CA ILE A 49 -17.69 -18.38 -1.77
C ILE A 49 -17.93 -19.64 -2.63
N MET A 50 -17.45 -19.59 -3.87
CA MET A 50 -17.51 -20.66 -4.84
C MET A 50 -16.23 -21.49 -4.89
N PHE A 51 -15.10 -20.88 -4.52
CA PHE A 51 -13.80 -21.50 -4.49
C PHE A 51 -12.94 -20.77 -3.45
N ASP A 52 -12.26 -21.51 -2.60
CA ASP A 52 -11.27 -21.01 -1.63
C ASP A 52 -10.21 -22.08 -1.43
N LYS A 53 -9.00 -21.82 -1.93
CA LYS A 53 -7.87 -22.72 -1.78
C LYS A 53 -6.56 -21.96 -1.62
N ALA A 54 -5.70 -22.56 -0.81
CA ALA A 54 -4.32 -22.16 -0.61
C ALA A 54 -3.37 -23.18 -1.29
N PHE A 55 -2.27 -22.69 -1.84
CA PHE A 55 -1.29 -23.45 -2.59
C PHE A 55 0.13 -23.08 -2.15
N GLY A 56 1.03 -24.10 -2.12
CA GLY A 56 2.45 -23.90 -1.89
C GLY A 56 2.83 -23.51 -0.47
N THR A 57 3.87 -22.69 -0.35
CA THR A 57 4.51 -22.31 0.92
C THR A 57 4.81 -20.81 0.97
N TYR A 58 5.18 -20.26 2.13
CA TYR A 58 5.43 -18.82 2.28
C TYR A 58 6.60 -18.32 1.43
N THR A 59 7.74 -19.03 1.51
CA THR A 59 8.99 -18.56 0.91
C THR A 59 9.71 -19.63 0.06
N GLY A 60 9.08 -20.78 -0.16
CA GLY A 60 9.63 -21.90 -0.91
C GLY A 60 9.93 -23.13 -0.06
N LYS A 61 10.83 -23.99 -0.55
CA LYS A 61 11.13 -25.29 0.08
C LYS A 61 11.56 -25.14 1.54
N GLY A 62 10.90 -25.90 2.42
CA GLY A 62 11.20 -25.92 3.85
C GLY A 62 10.49 -24.85 4.68
N SER A 63 9.71 -23.97 4.07
CA SER A 63 8.89 -23.01 4.79
C SER A 63 7.46 -23.54 5.04
N PRO A 64 6.70 -22.96 6.00
CA PRO A 64 5.31 -23.35 6.26
C PRO A 64 4.43 -23.29 5.03
N ARG A 65 3.39 -24.11 5.00
CA ARG A 65 2.38 -24.08 3.94
C ARG A 65 1.52 -22.82 4.02
N VAL A 66 1.06 -22.35 2.88
CA VAL A 66 0.02 -21.32 2.81
C VAL A 66 -1.32 -21.96 3.20
N GLU A 67 -2.06 -21.26 4.06
CA GLU A 67 -3.38 -21.64 4.54
C GLU A 67 -4.40 -20.55 4.23
N SER A 68 -5.70 -20.89 4.14
CA SER A 68 -6.78 -19.94 3.86
C SER A 68 -6.96 -18.85 4.93
N THR A 69 -6.40 -19.07 6.11
CA THR A 69 -6.42 -18.11 7.23
C THR A 69 -5.24 -17.15 7.26
N ASN A 70 -4.31 -17.27 6.31
CA ASN A 70 -3.15 -16.40 6.28
C ASN A 70 -3.50 -14.96 5.93
N ILE A 71 -2.78 -14.02 6.55
CA ILE A 71 -2.90 -12.60 6.30
C ILE A 71 -1.81 -12.18 5.32
N TYR A 72 -2.19 -11.36 4.35
CA TYR A 72 -1.31 -10.84 3.31
C TYR A 72 -1.16 -9.33 3.43
N ASP A 73 0.03 -8.81 3.16
CA ASP A 73 0.21 -7.40 2.86
C ASP A 73 -0.53 -7.08 1.55
N LEU A 74 -1.49 -6.18 1.63
CA LEU A 74 -2.30 -5.78 0.49
C LEU A 74 -1.54 -4.90 -0.51
N ALA A 75 -0.41 -4.35 -0.12
CA ALA A 75 0.38 -3.45 -0.95
C ALA A 75 -0.51 -2.41 -1.66
N SER A 76 -0.46 -2.30 -2.98
CA SER A 76 -1.27 -1.32 -3.72
C SER A 76 -2.77 -1.57 -3.73
N LEU A 77 -3.27 -2.72 -3.29
CA LEU A 77 -4.70 -2.90 -3.04
C LEU A 77 -5.21 -1.97 -1.94
N SER A 78 -4.33 -1.49 -1.05
CA SER A 78 -4.67 -0.44 -0.07
C SER A 78 -5.21 0.83 -0.72
N LYS A 79 -4.86 1.12 -1.97
CA LYS A 79 -5.42 2.26 -2.71
C LYS A 79 -6.92 2.08 -2.96
N THR A 80 -7.35 0.88 -3.29
CA THR A 80 -8.76 0.58 -3.61
C THR A 80 -9.57 0.23 -2.37
N THR A 81 -9.03 -0.58 -1.46
CA THR A 81 -9.71 -0.99 -0.23
C THR A 81 -9.65 0.06 0.88
N GLY A 82 -8.75 1.01 0.79
CA GLY A 82 -8.58 2.10 1.75
C GLY A 82 -8.93 3.46 1.14
N THR A 83 -7.94 4.12 0.54
CA THR A 83 -8.04 5.52 0.12
C THR A 83 -9.25 5.78 -0.80
N LEU A 84 -9.48 4.93 -1.80
CA LEU A 84 -10.59 5.11 -2.74
C LEU A 84 -11.95 5.00 -2.06
N LEU A 85 -12.14 4.05 -1.13
CA LEU A 85 -13.38 3.92 -0.37
C LEU A 85 -13.66 5.20 0.43
N ALA A 86 -12.64 5.74 1.11
CA ALA A 86 -12.78 6.98 1.87
C ALA A 86 -13.12 8.17 0.96
N ILE A 87 -12.48 8.29 -0.20
CA ILE A 87 -12.74 9.32 -1.21
C ILE A 87 -14.17 9.21 -1.74
N MET A 88 -14.63 7.99 -2.09
CA MET A 88 -16.00 7.76 -2.55
C MET A 88 -17.03 8.18 -1.49
N LYS A 89 -16.80 7.84 -0.22
CA LYS A 89 -17.69 8.22 0.89
C LYS A 89 -17.73 9.71 1.12
N LEU A 90 -16.58 10.39 1.04
CA LEU A 90 -16.51 11.86 1.18
C LEU A 90 -17.18 12.56 -0.01
N TYR A 91 -17.02 12.03 -1.22
CA TYR A 91 -17.70 12.52 -2.42
C TYR A 91 -19.22 12.38 -2.29
N ASP A 92 -19.72 11.21 -1.89
CA ASP A 92 -21.14 10.94 -1.64
C ASP A 92 -21.74 11.90 -0.58
N LYS A 93 -20.93 12.28 0.41
CA LYS A 93 -21.28 13.30 1.43
C LYS A 93 -21.14 14.75 0.93
N GLY A 94 -20.83 14.98 -0.32
CA GLY A 94 -20.67 16.31 -0.91
C GLY A 94 -19.54 17.15 -0.33
N ARG A 95 -18.46 16.50 0.19
CA ARG A 95 -17.36 17.21 0.85
C ARG A 95 -16.35 17.82 -0.12
N PHE A 96 -16.38 17.43 -1.38
CA PHE A 96 -15.55 17.97 -2.48
C PHE A 96 -16.19 17.62 -3.83
N ASN A 97 -15.71 18.24 -4.92
CA ASN A 97 -16.02 17.87 -6.29
C ASN A 97 -14.79 17.28 -6.99
N LEU A 98 -15.00 16.41 -7.97
CA LEU A 98 -13.88 15.82 -8.74
C LEU A 98 -13.04 16.86 -9.47
N THR A 99 -13.64 18.00 -9.83
CA THR A 99 -12.99 19.13 -10.50
C THR A 99 -12.26 20.08 -9.57
N ASP A 100 -12.42 19.93 -8.25
CA ASP A 100 -11.70 20.74 -7.28
C ASP A 100 -10.20 20.52 -7.41
N LYS A 101 -9.41 21.56 -7.21
CA LYS A 101 -7.96 21.47 -7.19
C LYS A 101 -7.53 20.89 -5.87
N ILE A 102 -6.60 19.94 -5.92
CA ILE A 102 -6.05 19.34 -4.68
C ILE A 102 -5.42 20.40 -3.76
N SER A 103 -4.88 21.47 -4.34
CA SER A 103 -4.28 22.61 -3.61
C SER A 103 -5.28 23.43 -2.81
N ASP A 104 -6.59 23.38 -3.15
CA ASP A 104 -7.63 24.06 -2.39
C ASP A 104 -7.81 23.43 -1.00
N HIS A 105 -7.49 22.14 -0.90
CA HIS A 105 -7.57 21.36 0.33
C HIS A 105 -6.21 21.14 1.00
N LEU A 106 -5.12 21.15 0.22
CA LEU A 106 -3.75 20.95 0.69
C LEU A 106 -2.89 22.19 0.40
N PRO A 107 -2.88 23.21 1.29
CA PRO A 107 -2.30 24.52 1.03
C PRO A 107 -0.81 24.52 0.68
N PHE A 108 -0.04 23.50 1.07
CA PHE A 108 1.40 23.40 0.74
C PHE A 108 1.66 23.28 -0.77
N LEU A 109 0.64 22.92 -1.57
CA LEU A 109 0.72 22.84 -3.04
C LEU A 109 0.40 24.15 -3.76
N GLN A 110 -0.19 25.16 -3.09
CA GLN A 110 -0.69 26.40 -3.74
C GLN A 110 0.40 27.22 -4.45
N ARG A 111 1.64 27.14 -3.96
CA ARG A 111 2.79 27.88 -4.51
C ARG A 111 3.74 26.98 -5.31
N THR A 112 3.24 25.88 -5.85
CA THR A 112 4.02 24.91 -6.63
C THR A 112 3.45 24.78 -8.04
N ASP A 113 4.15 24.08 -8.91
CA ASP A 113 3.68 23.69 -10.25
C ASP A 113 2.47 22.74 -10.21
N LYS A 114 2.08 22.24 -9.02
CA LYS A 114 0.99 21.30 -8.79
C LYS A 114 -0.33 21.96 -8.40
N LYS A 115 -0.35 23.30 -8.30
CA LYS A 115 -1.52 24.06 -7.83
C LYS A 115 -2.81 23.81 -8.62
N ASP A 116 -2.70 23.45 -9.89
CA ASP A 116 -3.84 23.29 -10.80
C ASP A 116 -4.21 21.82 -11.08
N ILE A 117 -3.65 20.87 -10.30
CA ILE A 117 -4.00 19.45 -10.41
C ILE A 117 -5.38 19.23 -9.79
N THR A 118 -6.29 18.61 -10.54
CA THR A 118 -7.62 18.25 -10.03
C THR A 118 -7.59 16.89 -9.33
N ILE A 119 -8.55 16.68 -8.43
CA ILE A 119 -8.74 15.39 -7.74
C ILE A 119 -9.00 14.27 -8.75
N GLN A 120 -9.77 14.55 -9.81
CA GLN A 120 -10.04 13.62 -10.91
C GLN A 120 -8.78 13.17 -11.64
N GLU A 121 -7.87 14.09 -11.95
CA GLU A 121 -6.59 13.77 -12.61
C GLU A 121 -5.72 12.85 -11.75
N ILE A 122 -5.75 13.00 -10.42
CA ILE A 122 -5.03 12.12 -9.51
C ILE A 122 -5.65 10.73 -9.51
N LEU A 123 -6.98 10.62 -9.40
CA LEU A 123 -7.70 9.35 -9.39
C LEU A 123 -7.47 8.56 -10.68
N TYR A 124 -7.33 9.24 -11.82
CA TYR A 124 -7.06 8.59 -13.12
C TYR A 124 -5.58 8.38 -13.41
N HIS A 125 -4.69 8.71 -12.46
CA HIS A 125 -3.23 8.67 -12.68
C HIS A 125 -2.78 9.50 -13.89
N GLN A 126 -3.44 10.64 -14.15
CA GLN A 126 -3.17 11.54 -15.29
C GLN A 126 -2.66 12.91 -14.85
N SER A 127 -2.28 13.06 -13.60
CA SER A 127 -1.91 14.35 -13.00
C SER A 127 -0.52 14.87 -13.38
N GLY A 128 0.36 14.03 -13.94
CA GLY A 128 1.77 14.35 -14.16
C GLY A 128 2.66 14.21 -12.93
N LEU A 129 2.13 13.78 -11.81
CA LEU A 129 2.91 13.49 -10.61
C LEU A 129 3.90 12.33 -10.85
N PRO A 130 5.05 12.30 -10.16
CA PRO A 130 5.98 11.19 -10.25
C PRO A 130 5.33 9.89 -9.74
N SER A 131 5.76 8.75 -10.29
CA SER A 131 5.26 7.45 -9.88
C SER A 131 5.56 7.17 -8.42
N TRP A 132 6.74 7.57 -7.95
CA TRP A 132 7.25 7.24 -6.65
C TRP A 132 8.31 8.23 -6.17
N ILE A 133 8.38 8.47 -4.86
CA ILE A 133 9.43 9.26 -4.19
C ILE A 133 9.94 8.43 -3.01
N PRO A 134 11.27 8.24 -2.86
CA PRO A 134 11.86 7.42 -1.80
C PRO A 134 11.93 8.17 -0.46
N PHE A 135 10.81 8.54 0.13
CA PHE A 135 10.73 9.32 1.36
C PHE A 135 11.55 8.71 2.51
N TYR A 136 11.62 7.37 2.59
CA TYR A 136 12.36 6.68 3.63
C TYR A 136 13.84 7.06 3.69
N GLN A 137 14.43 7.49 2.57
CA GLN A 137 15.83 7.91 2.53
C GLN A 137 16.09 9.16 3.37
N GLU A 138 15.09 9.99 3.57
CA GLU A 138 15.20 11.18 4.42
C GLU A 138 15.30 10.82 5.91
N ALA A 139 14.78 9.67 6.31
CA ALA A 139 14.88 9.16 7.67
C ALA A 139 16.18 8.38 7.94
N ILE A 140 17.02 8.13 6.92
CA ILE A 140 18.26 7.39 7.05
C ILE A 140 19.43 8.38 7.22
N ASP A 141 20.27 8.11 8.21
CA ASP A 141 21.53 8.80 8.40
C ASP A 141 22.57 8.28 7.40
N LYS A 142 22.85 9.09 6.38
CA LYS A 142 23.78 8.73 5.29
C LYS A 142 25.24 8.62 5.75
N ASP A 143 25.58 9.24 6.87
CA ASP A 143 26.94 9.18 7.43
C ASP A 143 27.14 7.95 8.31
N SER A 144 26.08 7.18 8.56
CA SER A 144 26.13 5.99 9.42
C SER A 144 26.68 4.74 8.73
N TYR A 145 26.86 4.75 7.42
CA TYR A 145 27.35 3.60 6.62
C TYR A 145 28.18 4.06 5.42
N ASP A 146 29.12 3.20 5.02
CA ASP A 146 29.97 3.46 3.86
C ASP A 146 29.31 2.96 2.57
N GLY A 147 29.50 3.71 1.49
CA GLY A 147 29.11 3.35 0.14
C GLY A 147 27.61 3.46 -0.13
N ARG A 148 26.99 2.41 -0.65
CA ARG A 148 25.58 2.37 -1.02
C ARG A 148 24.75 1.64 0.03
N LEU A 149 23.51 2.05 0.22
CA LEU A 149 22.55 1.34 1.09
C LEU A 149 22.14 0.00 0.48
N PHE A 150 21.97 -0.05 -0.85
CA PHE A 150 21.55 -1.25 -1.57
C PHE A 150 22.49 -1.62 -2.70
N SER A 151 22.59 -2.92 -2.96
CA SER A 151 23.35 -3.52 -4.06
C SER A 151 22.48 -4.53 -4.81
N ALA A 152 22.73 -4.67 -6.12
CA ALA A 152 22.12 -5.72 -6.95
C ALA A 152 22.75 -7.10 -6.74
N ARG A 153 23.84 -7.19 -5.97
CA ARG A 153 24.59 -8.42 -5.69
C ARG A 153 24.96 -8.48 -4.22
N LYS A 154 25.03 -9.70 -3.69
CA LYS A 154 25.58 -9.94 -2.36
C LYS A 154 27.08 -9.64 -2.35
N ASP A 155 27.52 -8.86 -1.38
CA ASP A 155 28.94 -8.60 -1.10
C ASP A 155 29.17 -8.44 0.41
N VAL A 156 30.40 -8.12 0.83
CA VAL A 156 30.78 -7.98 2.23
C VAL A 156 30.04 -6.83 2.93
N HIS A 157 29.66 -5.79 2.21
CA HIS A 157 28.92 -4.64 2.73
C HIS A 157 27.39 -4.83 2.64
N HIS A 158 26.94 -5.72 1.76
CA HIS A 158 25.51 -5.98 1.51
C HIS A 158 25.18 -7.47 1.71
N PRO A 159 25.26 -7.99 2.96
CA PRO A 159 25.02 -9.43 3.24
C PRO A 159 23.55 -9.79 3.35
N VAL A 160 22.66 -8.82 3.58
CA VAL A 160 21.24 -9.05 3.89
C VAL A 160 20.40 -8.93 2.61
N GLN A 161 19.79 -10.05 2.20
CA GLN A 161 18.87 -10.05 1.08
C GLN A 161 17.51 -9.48 1.50
N ILE A 162 17.04 -8.48 0.79
CA ILE A 162 15.75 -7.80 1.02
C ILE A 162 14.79 -7.90 -0.17
N GLY A 163 15.23 -8.47 -1.26
CA GLY A 163 14.45 -8.70 -2.48
C GLY A 163 15.14 -9.71 -3.38
N THR A 164 14.49 -10.13 -4.46
CA THR A 164 15.00 -11.16 -5.38
C THR A 164 16.41 -10.82 -5.90
N THR A 165 16.65 -9.54 -6.19
CA THR A 165 17.94 -9.03 -6.73
C THR A 165 18.43 -7.85 -5.92
N THR A 166 18.07 -7.71 -4.65
CA THR A 166 18.44 -6.56 -3.84
C THR A 166 18.99 -6.99 -2.48
N TRP A 167 20.14 -6.47 -2.16
CA TRP A 167 20.89 -6.73 -0.93
C TRP A 167 21.14 -5.42 -0.19
N ALA A 168 21.00 -5.42 1.13
CA ALA A 168 21.11 -4.22 1.97
C ALA A 168 22.40 -4.23 2.80
N ASN A 169 22.90 -3.03 3.05
CA ASN A 169 23.91 -2.76 4.06
C ASN A 169 23.21 -2.63 5.43
N PRO A 170 23.42 -3.54 6.40
CA PRO A 170 22.75 -3.53 7.68
C PRO A 170 23.33 -2.50 8.67
N LYS A 171 24.42 -1.81 8.32
CA LYS A 171 25.09 -0.86 9.22
C LYS A 171 24.41 0.51 9.27
N PHE A 172 23.45 0.78 8.37
CA PHE A 172 22.73 2.05 8.37
C PHE A 172 22.01 2.28 9.72
N LYS A 173 21.89 3.55 10.08
CA LYS A 173 21.09 4.00 11.22
C LYS A 173 19.99 4.94 10.76
N PHE A 174 18.90 4.95 11.47
CA PHE A 174 17.89 5.98 11.28
C PHE A 174 18.31 7.27 12.02
N LYS A 175 17.91 8.40 11.47
CA LYS A 175 18.03 9.69 12.15
C LYS A 175 17.11 9.70 13.39
N SER A 176 17.67 9.98 14.54
CA SER A 176 16.92 10.01 15.80
C SER A 176 15.85 11.10 15.84
N GLU A 177 15.96 12.15 15.01
CA GLU A 177 14.93 13.18 14.87
C GLU A 177 13.62 12.66 14.26
N TYR A 178 13.68 11.57 13.48
CA TYR A 178 12.53 11.00 12.79
C TYR A 178 12.10 9.64 13.33
N ILE A 179 13.01 8.82 13.80
CA ILE A 179 12.73 7.43 14.22
C ILE A 179 13.14 7.20 15.67
N SER A 180 12.23 6.62 16.44
CA SER A 180 12.45 6.18 17.82
C SER A 180 12.11 4.72 18.00
N PRO A 181 12.84 3.94 18.82
CA PRO A 181 12.49 2.58 19.18
C PRO A 181 11.31 2.49 20.17
N VAL A 182 10.89 3.60 20.74
CA VAL A 182 9.80 3.66 21.72
C VAL A 182 8.81 4.75 21.36
N LYS A 183 7.53 4.53 21.67
CA LYS A 183 6.47 5.53 21.55
C LYS A 183 6.68 6.60 22.64
N THR A 184 6.99 7.82 22.23
CA THR A 184 7.19 8.94 23.17
C THR A 184 7.04 10.29 22.48
N GLY A 185 6.49 11.30 23.16
CA GLY A 185 6.37 12.65 22.62
C GLY A 185 5.70 12.69 21.25
N ASP A 186 6.43 13.18 20.26
CA ASP A 186 5.95 13.30 18.87
C ASP A 186 6.15 12.03 18.02
N TYR A 187 6.78 10.98 18.56
CA TYR A 187 6.94 9.68 17.91
C TYR A 187 5.70 8.83 18.15
N THR A 188 4.66 9.09 17.37
CA THR A 188 3.32 8.52 17.58
C THR A 188 2.86 7.62 16.45
N VAL A 189 3.50 7.68 15.28
CA VAL A 189 3.14 6.85 14.11
C VAL A 189 3.96 5.56 14.16
N GLN A 190 3.28 4.45 14.39
CA GLN A 190 3.92 3.14 14.44
C GLN A 190 4.30 2.68 13.03
N ILE A 191 5.57 2.29 12.83
CA ILE A 191 6.08 1.71 11.58
C ILE A 191 6.05 0.18 11.69
N CYS A 192 6.53 -0.34 12.81
CA CYS A 192 6.50 -1.76 13.18
C CYS A 192 6.60 -1.86 14.71
N ASP A 193 6.61 -3.08 15.26
CA ASP A 193 6.53 -3.34 16.70
C ASP A 193 7.51 -2.55 17.57
N SER A 194 8.68 -2.20 17.03
CA SER A 194 9.74 -1.51 17.78
C SER A 194 10.23 -0.23 17.12
N LEU A 195 9.47 0.36 16.16
CA LEU A 195 9.86 1.60 15.50
C LEU A 195 8.68 2.55 15.36
N TRP A 196 8.92 3.79 15.78
CA TRP A 196 7.94 4.87 15.76
C TRP A 196 8.47 6.06 14.98
N LEU A 197 7.67 6.55 14.04
CA LEU A 197 7.96 7.74 13.25
C LEU A 197 7.46 8.99 13.98
N ASN A 198 8.29 10.01 13.98
CA ASN A 198 7.90 11.33 14.43
C ASN A 198 6.88 11.94 13.46
N ARG A 199 5.77 12.44 13.99
CA ARG A 199 4.71 13.06 13.17
C ARG A 199 5.19 14.25 12.34
N SER A 200 6.30 14.91 12.73
CA SER A 200 6.92 15.97 11.93
C SER A 200 7.43 15.50 10.58
N PHE A 201 7.65 14.19 10.39
CA PHE A 201 8.07 13.62 9.11
C PHE A 201 7.05 13.85 7.99
N ARG A 202 5.79 14.08 8.35
CA ARG A 202 4.76 14.53 7.40
C ARG A 202 5.20 15.75 6.61
N LYS A 203 5.84 16.72 7.27
CA LYS A 203 6.35 17.94 6.62
C LYS A 203 7.43 17.61 5.59
N VAL A 204 8.31 16.67 5.90
CA VAL A 204 9.33 16.19 4.95
C VAL A 204 8.68 15.61 3.70
N ILE A 205 7.62 14.81 3.87
CA ILE A 205 6.85 14.25 2.74
C ILE A 205 6.24 15.37 1.90
N GLU A 206 5.59 16.34 2.53
CA GLU A 206 4.97 17.50 1.87
C GLU A 206 5.99 18.32 1.06
N GLU A 207 7.15 18.61 1.66
CA GLU A 207 8.26 19.32 1.00
C GLU A 207 8.79 18.55 -0.20
N LYS A 208 9.05 17.25 -0.07
CA LYS A 208 9.50 16.40 -1.19
C LYS A 208 8.49 16.31 -2.33
N ILE A 209 7.21 16.26 -2.01
CA ILE A 209 6.16 16.30 -3.04
C ILE A 209 6.13 17.67 -3.71
N ALA A 210 6.23 18.75 -2.94
CA ALA A 210 6.24 20.12 -3.47
C ALA A 210 7.41 20.38 -4.42
N GLU A 211 8.60 19.90 -4.07
CA GLU A 211 9.85 20.06 -4.84
C GLU A 211 9.92 19.16 -6.08
N ALA A 212 9.27 17.99 -6.04
CA ALA A 212 9.33 17.04 -7.15
C ALA A 212 8.76 17.65 -8.44
N PRO A 213 9.46 17.56 -9.58
CA PRO A 213 8.99 18.20 -10.82
C PRO A 213 7.74 17.55 -11.35
N LEU A 214 6.75 18.38 -11.74
CA LEU A 214 5.57 17.92 -12.44
C LEU A 214 5.92 17.61 -13.90
N LYS A 215 5.47 16.44 -14.37
CA LYS A 215 5.66 16.01 -15.76
C LYS A 215 4.43 16.30 -16.60
N GLN A 216 4.53 16.06 -17.90
CA GLN A 216 3.40 16.15 -18.81
C GLN A 216 2.25 15.26 -18.32
N LYS A 217 1.03 15.80 -18.33
CA LYS A 217 -0.20 15.06 -18.00
C LYS A 217 -0.43 13.93 -18.98
N ARG A 218 -0.29 12.71 -18.52
CA ARG A 218 -0.56 11.44 -19.21
C ARG A 218 -0.76 10.35 -18.19
N TYR A 219 -1.29 9.22 -18.58
CA TYR A 219 -1.41 8.07 -17.69
C TYR A 219 -0.02 7.61 -17.22
N VAL A 220 0.25 7.77 -15.94
CA VAL A 220 1.42 7.25 -15.24
C VAL A 220 0.96 6.85 -13.85
N TYR A 221 0.97 5.56 -13.56
CA TYR A 221 0.62 5.06 -12.23
C TYR A 221 1.47 5.76 -11.16
N SER A 222 0.82 6.40 -10.18
CA SER A 222 1.48 7.23 -9.17
C SER A 222 1.03 6.87 -7.76
N ASP A 223 1.99 6.44 -6.94
CA ASP A 223 1.82 6.30 -5.50
C ASP A 223 1.69 7.67 -4.83
N VAL A 224 2.43 8.68 -5.34
CA VAL A 224 2.40 10.05 -4.81
C VAL A 224 0.99 10.64 -4.90
N GLY A 225 0.27 10.38 -5.98
CA GLY A 225 -1.12 10.81 -6.12
C GLY A 225 -2.02 10.24 -5.02
N PHE A 226 -1.89 8.97 -4.70
CA PHE A 226 -2.69 8.34 -3.66
C PHE A 226 -2.25 8.73 -2.23
N ILE A 227 -0.99 9.12 -2.03
CA ILE A 227 -0.55 9.77 -0.78
C ILE A 227 -1.27 11.12 -0.61
N LEU A 228 -1.35 11.94 -1.67
CA LEU A 228 -2.11 13.21 -1.63
C LEU A 228 -3.61 12.97 -1.38
N LEU A 229 -4.21 11.95 -1.99
CA LEU A 229 -5.61 11.59 -1.70
C LEU A 229 -5.80 11.12 -0.25
N GLY A 230 -4.85 10.39 0.33
CA GLY A 230 -4.87 10.04 1.75
C GLY A 230 -4.83 11.28 2.64
N MET A 231 -3.96 12.25 2.32
CA MET A 231 -3.90 13.54 3.01
C MET A 231 -5.21 14.34 2.87
N LEU A 232 -5.84 14.29 1.69
CA LEU A 232 -7.14 14.89 1.45
C LEU A 232 -8.23 14.27 2.33
N VAL A 233 -8.24 12.94 2.45
CA VAL A 233 -9.19 12.23 3.33
C VAL A 233 -9.05 12.73 4.76
N GLU A 234 -7.83 12.78 5.29
CA GLU A 234 -7.58 13.25 6.65
C GLU A 234 -8.03 14.70 6.86
N GLN A 235 -7.74 15.57 5.88
CA GLN A 235 -8.13 16.98 5.91
C GLN A 235 -9.67 17.15 5.92
N LEU A 236 -10.38 16.41 5.08
CA LEU A 236 -11.83 16.51 4.96
C LEU A 236 -12.58 15.77 6.10
N ALA A 237 -12.03 14.67 6.58
CA ALA A 237 -12.61 13.89 7.68
C ALA A 237 -12.32 14.47 9.06
N GLY A 238 -11.24 15.27 9.20
CA GLY A 238 -10.77 15.82 10.48
C GLY A 238 -10.21 14.74 11.43
N MET A 239 -9.79 13.59 10.89
CA MET A 239 -9.22 12.46 11.64
C MET A 239 -8.29 11.62 10.75
N PRO A 240 -7.43 10.76 11.33
CA PRO A 240 -6.61 9.82 10.58
C PRO A 240 -7.46 8.94 9.64
N MET A 241 -6.92 8.63 8.45
CA MET A 241 -7.65 7.89 7.43
C MET A 241 -8.07 6.49 7.91
N GLU A 242 -7.21 5.79 8.66
CA GLU A 242 -7.54 4.49 9.23
C GLU A 242 -8.72 4.55 10.20
N ALA A 243 -8.81 5.58 11.03
CA ALA A 243 -9.93 5.78 11.95
C ALA A 243 -11.23 6.09 11.18
N TYR A 244 -11.12 6.86 10.09
CA TYR A 244 -12.26 7.15 9.22
C TYR A 244 -12.78 5.88 8.53
N LEU A 245 -11.88 5.06 7.97
CA LEU A 245 -12.22 3.79 7.33
C LEU A 245 -12.82 2.79 8.30
N GLN A 246 -12.25 2.68 9.49
CA GLN A 246 -12.78 1.82 10.55
C GLN A 246 -14.22 2.18 10.87
N ARG A 247 -14.50 3.45 11.13
CA ARG A 247 -15.82 3.95 11.49
C ARG A 247 -16.85 3.82 10.36
N GLU A 248 -16.47 4.18 9.13
CA GLU A 248 -17.43 4.31 8.02
C GLU A 248 -17.68 2.99 7.27
N PHE A 249 -16.74 2.04 7.35
CA PHE A 249 -16.78 0.81 6.57
C PHE A 249 -16.56 -0.45 7.42
N TYR A 250 -15.40 -0.58 8.07
CA TYR A 250 -14.98 -1.88 8.60
C TYR A 250 -15.76 -2.30 9.84
N GLU A 251 -16.02 -1.40 10.79
CA GLU A 251 -16.88 -1.70 11.95
C GLU A 251 -18.32 -2.05 11.54
N PRO A 252 -18.99 -1.30 10.63
CA PRO A 252 -20.33 -1.67 10.19
C PRO A 252 -20.41 -2.99 9.42
N MET A 253 -19.31 -3.45 8.82
CA MET A 253 -19.26 -4.74 8.10
C MET A 253 -18.95 -5.93 9.02
N GLY A 254 -18.47 -5.73 10.22
CA GLY A 254 -18.07 -6.77 11.19
C GLY A 254 -16.62 -7.13 11.03
#